data_8dd069707718ef9145a822b1d6a15392
#
_entry.id   8dd069707718ef9145a822b1d6a15392
#
_cell.length_a   1.000
_cell.length_b   1.000
_cell.length_c   1.000
_cell.angle_alpha   90.00
_cell.angle_beta   90.00
_cell.angle_gamma   90.00
#
_symmetry.space_group_name_H-M   'P 1'
#
loop_
_entity.id
_entity.type
_entity.pdbx_description
1 polymer ?
#
loop_
_entity_poly.entity_id
_entity_poly.type
_entity_poly.pdbx_seq_one_letter_code
_entity_poly.pdbx_strand_id
1 'polypeptide(L)'
;MFKVWSEREILPDCLPLLDGVAEPIGPGSATPDNPLACWPSADCVLAGGMRYDSRAMDTAPELLVISRMGIGFENIDLNAATERGIAVTYTPDGPTIATAEHAVALMFAVGKDLKKASHGLVHDRRPDYYGRHSAVEIYGAQVGLVGLGRIGSRVAGLLSAAGARVAAFDPYIDERRAEELGVERVADLNSLLARSDIVSLHLPLNESTRHLIGPASLAQMKPGAILVNVSRGGLVDEAALLEALDSGQVRGAGLDVTDPEPAEADNALLHRTDVIVTPHVGSASYPGKRRILSHAIENLRMTLRQQRPKHLLNPEAWERACARISRAA
;
A
#
# COMPACT_ATOMS: atom_id res chain seq x y z
N MET A 1 -1.63 -33.76 3.38
CA MET A 1 -0.95 -32.50 2.90
C MET A 1 -2.02 -31.43 2.89
N PHE A 2 -1.72 -30.25 3.44
CA PHE A 2 -2.69 -29.15 3.49
C PHE A 2 -2.93 -28.54 2.10
N LYS A 3 -4.12 -27.98 1.89
CA LYS A 3 -4.53 -27.36 0.63
C LYS A 3 -4.45 -25.84 0.75
N VAL A 4 -3.63 -25.19 -0.09
CA VAL A 4 -3.50 -23.75 -0.10
C VAL A 4 -4.20 -23.13 -1.30
N TRP A 5 -5.19 -22.28 -1.03
CA TRP A 5 -5.83 -21.43 -2.03
C TRP A 5 -5.12 -20.08 -2.10
N SER A 6 -4.90 -19.55 -3.27
CA SER A 6 -4.24 -18.24 -3.44
C SER A 6 -5.10 -17.33 -4.31
N GLU A 7 -5.32 -16.10 -3.89
CA GLU A 7 -6.04 -15.10 -4.70
C GLU A 7 -5.29 -14.72 -5.99
N ARG A 8 -3.99 -14.92 -6.03
CA ARG A 8 -3.14 -14.58 -7.16
C ARG A 8 -2.33 -15.79 -7.57
N GLU A 9 -1.90 -15.81 -8.81
CA GLU A 9 -0.96 -16.83 -9.29
C GLU A 9 0.30 -16.84 -8.41
N ILE A 10 0.70 -18.03 -7.98
CA ILE A 10 1.94 -18.22 -7.24
C ILE A 10 3.08 -18.22 -8.24
N LEU A 11 4.06 -17.33 -8.02
CA LEU A 11 5.23 -17.23 -8.90
C LEU A 11 5.95 -18.58 -8.98
N PRO A 12 6.41 -19.01 -10.17
CA PRO A 12 7.04 -20.33 -10.36
C PRO A 12 8.22 -20.58 -9.43
N ASP A 13 9.02 -19.56 -9.12
CA ASP A 13 10.16 -19.64 -8.20
C ASP A 13 9.77 -19.64 -6.72
N CYS A 14 8.50 -19.44 -6.41
CA CYS A 14 7.96 -19.57 -5.06
C CYS A 14 7.22 -20.89 -4.82
N LEU A 15 6.82 -21.61 -5.85
CA LEU A 15 6.14 -22.91 -5.72
C LEU A 15 6.93 -23.93 -4.88
N PRO A 16 8.26 -24.10 -5.06
CA PRO A 16 9.03 -25.04 -4.25
C PRO A 16 9.03 -24.74 -2.74
N LEU A 17 8.66 -23.52 -2.34
CA LEU A 17 8.53 -23.18 -0.94
C LEU A 17 7.34 -23.88 -0.26
N LEU A 18 6.39 -24.40 -1.01
CA LEU A 18 5.23 -25.16 -0.52
C LEU A 18 5.51 -26.66 -0.39
N ASP A 19 6.61 -27.15 -0.98
CA ASP A 19 6.93 -28.58 -1.01
C ASP A 19 6.94 -29.21 0.40
N GLY A 20 6.25 -30.35 0.51
CA GLY A 20 6.15 -31.10 1.78
C GLY A 20 5.29 -30.45 2.86
N VAL A 21 4.60 -29.34 2.55
CA VAL A 21 3.74 -28.61 3.51
C VAL A 21 2.31 -28.47 2.98
N ALA A 22 2.15 -27.89 1.81
CA ALA A 22 0.84 -27.64 1.23
C ALA A 22 0.85 -27.77 -0.29
N GLU A 23 -0.30 -28.14 -0.85
CA GLU A 23 -0.48 -28.20 -2.31
C GLU A 23 -1.36 -27.02 -2.77
N PRO A 24 -1.01 -26.32 -3.85
CA PRO A 24 -1.85 -25.27 -4.44
C PRO A 24 -3.12 -25.87 -5.04
N ILE A 25 -4.31 -25.32 -4.69
CA ILE A 25 -5.60 -25.75 -5.24
C ILE A 25 -6.32 -24.64 -6.04
N GLY A 26 -5.75 -23.47 -6.17
CA GLY A 26 -6.27 -22.32 -6.90
C GLY A 26 -5.31 -21.15 -6.86
N PRO A 27 -5.58 -20.08 -7.63
CA PRO A 27 -6.72 -19.84 -8.52
C PRO A 27 -6.64 -20.54 -9.89
N GLY A 28 -5.64 -21.37 -10.17
CA GLY A 28 -5.43 -21.99 -11.48
C GLY A 28 -6.62 -22.80 -12.03
N SER A 29 -7.53 -23.24 -11.17
CA SER A 29 -8.81 -23.87 -11.53
C SER A 29 -10.00 -22.90 -11.48
N ALA A 30 -9.81 -21.65 -11.03
CA ALA A 30 -10.86 -20.65 -11.04
C ALA A 30 -11.10 -20.17 -12.47
N THR A 31 -12.37 -19.96 -12.81
CA THR A 31 -12.79 -19.39 -14.10
C THR A 31 -13.39 -18.01 -13.85
N PRO A 32 -13.54 -17.15 -14.88
CA PRO A 32 -14.27 -15.89 -14.73
C PRO A 32 -15.68 -16.08 -14.14
N ASP A 33 -16.33 -17.22 -14.44
CA ASP A 33 -17.67 -17.55 -13.94
C ASP A 33 -17.65 -18.13 -12.52
N ASN A 34 -16.50 -18.63 -12.05
CA ASN A 34 -16.32 -19.16 -10.70
C ASN A 34 -14.93 -18.81 -10.13
N PRO A 35 -14.71 -17.52 -9.74
CA PRO A 35 -13.43 -17.07 -9.23
C PRO A 35 -13.06 -17.67 -7.86
N LEU A 36 -14.02 -18.25 -7.14
CA LEU A 36 -13.83 -18.90 -5.85
C LEU A 36 -13.79 -20.44 -5.95
N ALA A 37 -13.55 -20.99 -7.17
CA ALA A 37 -13.38 -22.44 -7.31
C ALA A 37 -12.32 -22.96 -6.32
N CYS A 38 -12.62 -24.10 -5.70
CA CYS A 38 -11.81 -24.74 -4.67
C CYS A 38 -11.71 -24.01 -3.31
N TRP A 39 -12.18 -22.76 -3.18
CA TRP A 39 -12.17 -22.04 -1.92
C TRP A 39 -12.80 -22.82 -0.74
N PRO A 40 -13.97 -23.48 -0.88
CA PRO A 40 -14.58 -24.20 0.24
C PRO A 40 -13.75 -25.38 0.77
N SER A 41 -12.77 -25.87 0.01
CA SER A 41 -11.89 -26.96 0.40
C SER A 41 -10.50 -26.49 0.86
N ALA A 42 -10.30 -25.19 1.02
CA ALA A 42 -9.02 -24.62 1.42
C ALA A 42 -8.75 -24.82 2.92
N ASP A 43 -7.58 -25.36 3.26
CA ASP A 43 -7.04 -25.37 4.63
C ASP A 43 -6.32 -24.07 4.93
N CYS A 44 -5.75 -23.43 3.90
CA CYS A 44 -4.95 -22.22 4.04
C CYS A 44 -5.21 -21.27 2.87
N VAL A 45 -4.98 -19.97 3.10
CA VAL A 45 -5.07 -18.97 2.04
C VAL A 45 -3.86 -18.04 2.00
N LEU A 46 -3.36 -17.77 0.79
CA LEU A 46 -2.50 -16.64 0.48
C LEU A 46 -3.41 -15.47 0.08
N ALA A 47 -3.72 -14.63 1.07
CA ALA A 47 -4.78 -13.62 0.98
C ALA A 47 -4.29 -12.33 0.31
N GLY A 48 -5.06 -11.86 -0.67
CA GLY A 48 -4.87 -10.59 -1.37
C GLY A 48 -5.87 -9.54 -0.93
N GLY A 49 -6.68 -9.03 -1.88
CA GLY A 49 -7.66 -7.96 -1.69
C GLY A 49 -9.07 -8.41 -1.33
N MET A 50 -9.38 -9.70 -1.45
CA MET A 50 -10.71 -10.24 -1.12
C MET A 50 -11.06 -9.96 0.34
N ARG A 51 -12.34 -9.76 0.61
CA ARG A 51 -12.84 -9.57 1.98
C ARG A 51 -12.97 -10.91 2.69
N TYR A 52 -12.32 -11.04 3.84
CA TYR A 52 -12.36 -12.20 4.74
C TYR A 52 -13.14 -11.82 5.99
N ASP A 53 -14.46 -11.75 5.86
CA ASP A 53 -15.39 -11.57 6.98
C ASP A 53 -15.91 -12.93 7.48
N SER A 54 -16.76 -12.89 8.50
CA SER A 54 -17.39 -14.08 9.09
C SER A 54 -18.06 -14.97 8.01
N ARG A 55 -18.79 -14.34 7.07
CA ARG A 55 -19.52 -15.06 6.02
C ARG A 55 -18.56 -15.76 5.04
N ALA A 56 -17.48 -15.08 4.65
CA ALA A 56 -16.48 -15.70 3.78
C ALA A 56 -15.79 -16.89 4.48
N MET A 57 -15.43 -16.74 5.75
CA MET A 57 -14.80 -17.82 6.53
C MET A 57 -15.74 -19.02 6.72
N ASP A 58 -17.04 -18.81 6.87
CA ASP A 58 -18.03 -19.88 7.02
C ASP A 58 -18.17 -20.73 5.76
N THR A 59 -17.82 -20.21 4.59
CA THR A 59 -17.80 -20.96 3.32
C THR A 59 -16.55 -21.83 3.13
N ALA A 60 -15.55 -21.72 4.01
CA ALA A 60 -14.34 -22.55 4.04
C ALA A 60 -14.11 -23.09 5.48
N PRO A 61 -14.92 -24.06 5.93
CA PRO A 61 -14.97 -24.51 7.32
C PRO A 61 -13.65 -25.12 7.82
N GLU A 62 -12.85 -25.68 6.92
CA GLU A 62 -11.55 -26.25 7.24
C GLU A 62 -10.41 -25.23 7.29
N LEU A 63 -10.67 -23.94 7.03
CA LEU A 63 -9.66 -22.90 7.00
C LEU A 63 -8.94 -22.76 8.34
N LEU A 64 -7.62 -22.89 8.32
CA LEU A 64 -6.72 -22.87 9.49
C LEU A 64 -5.85 -21.60 9.53
N VAL A 65 -5.44 -21.12 8.34
CA VAL A 65 -4.47 -20.02 8.22
C VAL A 65 -4.87 -19.04 7.12
N ILE A 66 -4.88 -17.76 7.46
CA ILE A 66 -4.93 -16.65 6.50
C ILE A 66 -3.55 -15.98 6.50
N SER A 67 -2.78 -16.15 5.42
CA SER A 67 -1.49 -15.47 5.25
C SER A 67 -1.64 -14.31 4.29
N ARG A 68 -1.70 -13.08 4.82
CA ARG A 68 -1.92 -11.84 4.07
C ARG A 68 -0.67 -11.44 3.28
N MET A 69 -0.80 -11.36 1.97
CA MET A 69 0.23 -10.88 1.04
C MET A 69 0.26 -9.34 1.02
N GLY A 70 0.88 -8.72 2.00
CA GLY A 70 1.00 -7.27 2.11
C GLY A 70 0.97 -6.75 3.55
N ILE A 71 0.91 -5.42 3.68
CA ILE A 71 0.90 -4.72 4.98
C ILE A 71 -0.52 -4.55 5.51
N GLY A 72 -1.43 -4.04 4.67
CA GLY A 72 -2.80 -3.76 5.08
C GLY A 72 -3.61 -5.03 5.26
N PHE A 73 -4.44 -5.07 6.27
CA PHE A 73 -5.29 -6.20 6.63
C PHE A 73 -6.73 -5.78 6.99
N GLU A 74 -7.12 -4.60 6.56
CA GLU A 74 -8.44 -4.01 6.82
C GLU A 74 -9.58 -4.84 6.22
N ASN A 75 -9.25 -5.67 5.23
CA ASN A 75 -10.18 -6.61 4.59
C ASN A 75 -10.35 -7.93 5.34
N ILE A 76 -9.67 -8.13 6.48
CA ILE A 76 -9.72 -9.36 7.28
C ILE A 76 -10.36 -9.05 8.64
N ASP A 77 -11.49 -9.71 8.94
CA ASP A 77 -12.10 -9.65 10.26
C ASP A 77 -11.31 -10.52 11.26
N LEU A 78 -10.42 -9.87 12.01
CA LEU A 78 -9.55 -10.54 12.98
C LEU A 78 -10.34 -11.17 14.12
N ASN A 79 -11.48 -10.58 14.53
CA ASN A 79 -12.32 -11.13 15.59
C ASN A 79 -12.98 -12.43 15.11
N ALA A 80 -13.59 -12.40 13.93
CA ALA A 80 -14.20 -13.58 13.33
C ALA A 80 -13.18 -14.72 13.10
N ALA A 81 -11.96 -14.41 12.68
CA ALA A 81 -10.86 -15.37 12.54
C ALA A 81 -10.45 -15.95 13.90
N THR A 82 -10.32 -15.09 14.91
CA THR A 82 -9.95 -15.49 16.27
C THR A 82 -10.97 -16.42 16.89
N GLU A 83 -12.25 -16.11 16.77
CA GLU A 83 -13.36 -16.97 17.25
C GLU A 83 -13.34 -18.35 16.62
N ARG A 84 -12.94 -18.47 15.37
CA ARG A 84 -12.84 -19.75 14.62
C ARG A 84 -11.51 -20.46 14.82
N GLY A 85 -10.56 -19.89 15.58
CA GLY A 85 -9.22 -20.44 15.74
C GLY A 85 -8.44 -20.46 14.41
N ILE A 86 -8.63 -19.46 13.57
CA ILE A 86 -7.87 -19.26 12.33
C ILE A 86 -6.71 -18.31 12.63
N ALA A 87 -5.47 -18.74 12.37
CA ALA A 87 -4.30 -17.89 12.54
C ALA A 87 -4.19 -16.90 11.37
N VAL A 88 -4.02 -15.61 11.67
CA VAL A 88 -3.88 -14.56 10.65
C VAL A 88 -2.47 -13.97 10.71
N THR A 89 -1.75 -14.02 9.61
CA THR A 89 -0.41 -13.45 9.47
C THR A 89 -0.36 -12.42 8.33
N TYR A 90 0.68 -11.56 8.32
CA TYR A 90 0.87 -10.58 7.26
C TYR A 90 2.35 -10.41 6.90
N THR A 91 2.66 -9.66 5.82
CA THR A 91 4.02 -9.51 5.30
C THR A 91 4.46 -8.06 5.23
N PRO A 92 4.73 -7.41 6.40
CA PRO A 92 4.96 -5.96 6.45
C PRO A 92 6.26 -5.51 5.77
N ASP A 93 7.24 -6.37 5.63
CA ASP A 93 8.54 -6.03 5.05
C ASP A 93 8.59 -6.25 3.52
N GLY A 94 7.71 -7.11 2.99
CA GLY A 94 7.71 -7.52 1.59
C GLY A 94 7.58 -6.36 0.58
N PRO A 95 6.59 -5.48 0.72
CA PRO A 95 6.33 -4.39 -0.24
C PRO A 95 7.24 -3.17 -0.07
N THR A 96 7.94 -3.02 1.06
CA THR A 96 8.60 -1.77 1.51
C THR A 96 9.47 -1.11 0.43
N ILE A 97 10.35 -1.88 -0.24
CA ILE A 97 11.30 -1.32 -1.22
C ILE A 97 10.55 -0.80 -2.44
N ALA A 98 9.74 -1.66 -3.06
CA ALA A 98 9.05 -1.31 -4.31
C ALA A 98 8.06 -0.15 -4.11
N THR A 99 7.31 -0.14 -2.99
CA THR A 99 6.38 0.96 -2.68
C THR A 99 7.12 2.27 -2.44
N ALA A 100 8.28 2.25 -1.78
CA ALA A 100 9.08 3.47 -1.60
C ALA A 100 9.61 4.00 -2.94
N GLU A 101 10.10 3.12 -3.81
CA GLU A 101 10.52 3.49 -5.16
C GLU A 101 9.36 4.06 -6.00
N HIS A 102 8.18 3.47 -5.88
CA HIS A 102 6.98 3.94 -6.58
C HIS A 102 6.56 5.34 -6.10
N ALA A 103 6.58 5.60 -4.79
CA ALA A 103 6.31 6.92 -4.23
C ALA A 103 7.26 7.98 -4.80
N VAL A 104 8.56 7.68 -4.83
CA VAL A 104 9.58 8.57 -5.38
C VAL A 104 9.39 8.77 -6.89
N ALA A 105 9.05 7.70 -7.63
CA ALA A 105 8.74 7.78 -9.06
C ALA A 105 7.55 8.71 -9.33
N LEU A 106 6.47 8.61 -8.54
CA LEU A 106 5.32 9.52 -8.65
C LEU A 106 5.72 10.97 -8.34
N MET A 107 6.55 11.21 -7.30
CA MET A 107 7.05 12.56 -6.99
C MET A 107 7.82 13.16 -8.18
N PHE A 108 8.72 12.40 -8.78
CA PHE A 108 9.46 12.86 -9.96
C PHE A 108 8.54 13.05 -11.17
N ALA A 109 7.64 12.11 -11.43
CA ALA A 109 6.76 12.15 -12.60
C ALA A 109 5.79 13.34 -12.55
N VAL A 110 5.19 13.61 -11.39
CA VAL A 110 4.32 14.79 -11.17
C VAL A 110 5.15 16.06 -11.11
N GLY A 111 6.26 16.08 -10.36
CA GLY A 111 7.14 17.24 -10.25
C GLY A 111 7.71 17.70 -11.59
N LYS A 112 8.02 16.78 -12.48
CA LYS A 112 8.50 17.06 -13.84
C LYS A 112 7.39 17.22 -14.89
N ASP A 113 6.12 17.23 -14.48
CA ASP A 113 4.96 17.35 -15.38
C ASP A 113 4.98 16.30 -16.53
N LEU A 114 5.47 15.07 -16.29
CA LEU A 114 5.72 14.12 -17.38
C LEU A 114 4.45 13.74 -18.14
N LYS A 115 3.34 13.46 -17.44
CA LYS A 115 2.04 13.17 -18.08
C LYS A 115 1.56 14.35 -18.90
N LYS A 116 1.61 15.55 -18.35
CA LYS A 116 1.17 16.80 -19.01
C LYS A 116 2.03 17.11 -20.22
N ALA A 117 3.35 16.98 -20.12
CA ALA A 117 4.27 17.23 -21.24
C ALA A 117 4.06 16.24 -22.38
N SER A 118 3.94 14.93 -22.06
CA SER A 118 3.67 13.88 -23.05
C SER A 118 2.32 14.07 -23.73
N HIS A 119 1.26 14.35 -22.96
CA HIS A 119 -0.06 14.62 -23.47
C HIS A 119 -0.07 15.86 -24.40
N GLY A 120 0.59 16.95 -23.97
CA GLY A 120 0.70 18.18 -24.74
C GLY A 120 1.39 17.99 -26.08
N LEU A 121 2.42 17.13 -26.15
CA LEU A 121 3.12 16.82 -27.40
C LEU A 121 2.19 16.18 -28.45
N VAL A 122 1.24 15.36 -28.00
CA VAL A 122 0.28 14.68 -28.90
C VAL A 122 -0.89 15.58 -29.27
N HIS A 123 -1.43 16.34 -28.29
CA HIS A 123 -2.74 17.01 -28.45
C HIS A 123 -2.66 18.51 -28.63
N ASP A 124 -1.60 19.18 -28.22
CA ASP A 124 -1.50 20.63 -28.22
C ASP A 124 -0.57 21.18 -29.33
N ARG A 125 0.50 20.49 -29.67
CA ARG A 125 1.49 20.83 -30.73
C ARG A 125 1.87 22.30 -30.84
N ARG A 126 1.68 23.12 -29.80
CA ARG A 126 2.06 24.55 -29.82
C ARG A 126 3.59 24.68 -29.72
N PRO A 127 4.18 25.69 -30.39
CA PRO A 127 5.62 25.94 -30.28
C PRO A 127 6.02 26.36 -28.85
N ASP A 128 7.32 26.37 -28.58
CA ASP A 128 7.92 26.79 -27.33
C ASP A 128 7.48 25.93 -26.12
N TYR A 129 7.62 24.61 -26.25
CA TYR A 129 7.43 23.70 -25.12
C TYR A 129 8.36 24.02 -23.93
N TYR A 130 9.62 24.41 -24.21
CA TYR A 130 10.60 24.72 -23.18
C TYR A 130 10.18 25.96 -22.38
N GLY A 131 9.86 27.05 -23.02
CA GLY A 131 9.51 28.31 -22.34
C GLY A 131 8.21 28.25 -21.53
N ARG A 132 7.30 27.33 -21.91
CA ARG A 132 6.02 27.12 -21.19
C ARG A 132 6.08 26.03 -20.12
N HIS A 133 7.16 25.26 -20.08
CA HIS A 133 7.31 24.19 -19.09
C HIS A 133 7.88 24.76 -17.79
N SER A 134 7.22 24.43 -16.67
CA SER A 134 7.61 24.94 -15.34
C SER A 134 7.56 23.79 -14.33
N ALA A 135 8.56 22.92 -14.38
CA ALA A 135 8.70 21.77 -13.50
C ALA A 135 9.27 22.14 -12.13
N VAL A 136 9.01 21.29 -11.14
CA VAL A 136 9.64 21.36 -9.81
C VAL A 136 10.92 20.54 -9.80
N GLU A 137 11.99 21.09 -9.22
CA GLU A 137 13.20 20.32 -8.91
C GLU A 137 13.08 19.65 -7.54
N ILE A 138 13.45 18.36 -7.48
CA ILE A 138 13.50 17.63 -6.21
C ILE A 138 14.73 18.03 -5.39
N TYR A 139 15.86 18.33 -6.08
CA TYR A 139 17.04 18.85 -5.42
C TYR A 139 16.72 20.17 -4.72
N GLY A 140 17.04 20.24 -3.41
CA GLY A 140 16.73 21.40 -2.58
C GLY A 140 15.27 21.60 -2.19
N ALA A 141 14.32 20.80 -2.75
CA ALA A 141 12.91 20.88 -2.37
C ALA A 141 12.71 20.43 -0.92
N GLN A 142 11.73 21.03 -0.25
CA GLN A 142 11.26 20.59 1.05
C GLN A 142 10.20 19.50 0.87
N VAL A 143 10.52 18.26 1.26
CA VAL A 143 9.57 17.14 1.19
C VAL A 143 9.07 16.79 2.59
N GLY A 144 7.76 16.83 2.75
CA GLY A 144 7.07 16.46 3.98
C GLY A 144 6.53 15.03 3.91
N LEU A 145 6.99 14.17 4.81
CA LEU A 145 6.50 12.80 4.94
C LEU A 145 5.49 12.73 6.09
N VAL A 146 4.28 12.31 5.80
CA VAL A 146 3.28 12.02 6.83
C VAL A 146 3.34 10.52 7.12
N GLY A 147 3.99 10.17 8.24
CA GLY A 147 4.38 8.82 8.60
C GLY A 147 5.84 8.49 8.25
N LEU A 148 6.61 8.03 9.23
CA LEU A 148 8.02 7.65 9.09
C LEU A 148 8.25 6.17 9.48
N GLY A 149 7.28 5.31 9.12
CA GLY A 149 7.37 3.87 9.28
C GLY A 149 8.34 3.23 8.27
N ARG A 150 8.17 1.93 7.98
CA ARG A 150 9.05 1.18 7.06
C ARG A 150 9.20 1.83 5.68
N ILE A 151 8.08 2.22 5.06
CA ILE A 151 8.08 2.83 3.72
C ILE A 151 8.59 4.26 3.80
N GLY A 152 8.04 5.10 4.69
CA GLY A 152 8.43 6.49 4.84
C GLY A 152 9.92 6.66 5.12
N SER A 153 10.53 5.83 5.99
CA SER A 153 11.97 5.84 6.25
C SER A 153 12.79 5.51 4.99
N ARG A 154 12.30 4.59 4.15
CA ARG A 154 12.98 4.25 2.89
C ARG A 154 12.87 5.38 1.86
N VAL A 155 11.69 6.00 1.77
CA VAL A 155 11.45 7.19 0.92
C VAL A 155 12.37 8.33 1.37
N ALA A 156 12.50 8.58 2.68
CA ALA A 156 13.40 9.58 3.22
C ALA A 156 14.85 9.40 2.74
N GLY A 157 15.36 8.16 2.83
CA GLY A 157 16.72 7.87 2.36
C GLY A 157 16.92 8.10 0.86
N LEU A 158 15.94 7.71 0.03
CA LEU A 158 15.99 7.93 -1.43
C LEU A 158 15.95 9.41 -1.77
N LEU A 159 15.11 10.19 -1.12
CA LEU A 159 14.98 11.64 -1.35
C LEU A 159 16.18 12.41 -0.85
N SER A 160 16.74 12.05 0.30
CA SER A 160 17.99 12.65 0.81
C SER A 160 19.14 12.41 -0.16
N ALA A 161 19.25 11.20 -0.75
CA ALA A 161 20.24 10.90 -1.79
C ALA A 161 20.01 11.70 -3.08
N ALA A 162 18.77 12.09 -3.38
CA ALA A 162 18.42 13.00 -4.48
C ALA A 162 18.64 14.48 -4.13
N GLY A 163 19.13 14.80 -2.94
CA GLY A 163 19.41 16.16 -2.49
C GLY A 163 18.20 16.96 -2.00
N ALA A 164 17.07 16.30 -1.72
CA ALA A 164 15.92 16.95 -1.08
C ALA A 164 16.15 17.18 0.42
N ARG A 165 15.48 18.17 0.99
CA ARG A 165 15.37 18.38 2.44
C ARG A 165 14.12 17.65 2.92
N VAL A 166 14.30 16.66 3.79
CA VAL A 166 13.21 15.80 4.24
C VAL A 166 12.82 16.14 5.67
N ALA A 167 11.53 16.41 5.87
CA ALA A 167 10.92 16.55 7.18
C ALA A 167 9.77 15.52 7.31
N ALA A 168 9.47 15.11 8.54
CA ALA A 168 8.40 14.15 8.79
C ALA A 168 7.56 14.52 10.00
N PHE A 169 6.26 14.26 9.87
CA PHE A 169 5.32 14.19 10.97
C PHE A 169 4.92 12.73 11.20
N ASP A 170 5.22 12.22 12.38
CA ASP A 170 4.78 10.90 12.85
C ASP A 170 4.65 10.97 14.38
N PRO A 171 3.46 10.76 14.95
CA PRO A 171 3.26 10.87 16.39
C PRO A 171 3.92 9.74 17.21
N TYR A 172 4.40 8.68 16.54
CA TYR A 172 4.94 7.48 17.18
C TYR A 172 6.47 7.39 17.13
N ILE A 173 7.16 8.35 16.51
CA ILE A 173 8.62 8.41 16.49
C ILE A 173 9.14 9.48 17.43
N ASP A 174 10.30 9.22 18.02
CA ASP A 174 11.06 10.21 18.79
C ASP A 174 12.08 10.94 17.93
N GLU A 175 12.68 11.98 18.52
CA GLU A 175 13.70 12.81 17.86
C GLU A 175 14.91 11.98 17.44
N ARG A 176 15.37 11.09 18.31
CA ARG A 176 16.52 10.21 18.04
C ARG A 176 16.30 9.39 16.77
N ARG A 177 15.10 8.83 16.59
CA ARG A 177 14.79 8.03 15.39
C ARG A 177 14.79 8.88 14.12
N ALA A 178 14.30 10.10 14.19
CA ALA A 178 14.32 11.03 13.07
C ALA A 178 15.77 11.42 12.71
N GLU A 179 16.61 11.72 13.70
CA GLU A 179 18.05 12.03 13.53
C GLU A 179 18.81 10.85 12.88
N GLU A 180 18.60 9.62 13.35
CA GLU A 180 19.20 8.41 12.77
C GLU A 180 18.88 8.25 11.27
N LEU A 181 17.74 8.77 10.82
CA LEU A 181 17.29 8.73 9.43
C LEU A 181 17.69 9.98 8.64
N GLY A 182 18.31 10.97 9.28
CA GLY A 182 18.64 12.25 8.66
C GLY A 182 17.41 13.07 8.28
N VAL A 183 16.30 12.95 9.04
CA VAL A 183 15.02 13.59 8.78
C VAL A 183 14.71 14.59 9.89
N GLU A 184 14.26 15.77 9.51
CA GLU A 184 13.76 16.75 10.48
C GLU A 184 12.40 16.30 11.01
N ARG A 185 12.28 16.12 12.34
CA ARG A 185 10.99 15.82 12.97
C ARG A 185 10.17 17.09 13.12
N VAL A 186 8.89 17.04 12.72
CA VAL A 186 7.94 18.16 12.87
C VAL A 186 6.86 17.76 13.88
N ALA A 187 6.57 18.68 14.80
CA ALA A 187 5.68 18.40 15.94
C ALA A 187 4.20 18.24 15.53
N ASP A 188 3.76 18.91 14.48
CA ASP A 188 2.36 18.90 14.04
C ASP A 188 2.23 18.87 12.50
N LEU A 189 1.10 18.32 12.03
CA LEU A 189 0.82 18.13 10.62
C LEU A 189 0.75 19.46 9.86
N ASN A 190 0.09 20.49 10.42
CA ASN A 190 -0.13 21.75 9.73
C ASN A 190 1.20 22.46 9.44
N SER A 191 2.12 22.45 10.39
CA SER A 191 3.48 22.96 10.21
C SER A 191 4.25 22.22 9.12
N LEU A 192 4.07 20.91 8.98
CA LEU A 192 4.65 20.13 7.89
C LEU A 192 4.05 20.54 6.55
N LEU A 193 2.72 20.61 6.45
CA LEU A 193 2.01 20.96 5.22
C LEU A 193 2.37 22.35 4.71
N ALA A 194 2.40 23.35 5.61
CA ALA A 194 2.62 24.76 5.25
C ALA A 194 3.99 25.04 4.62
N ARG A 195 4.99 24.19 4.87
CA ARG A 195 6.36 24.41 4.38
C ARG A 195 6.82 23.44 3.30
N SER A 196 6.04 22.38 3.03
CA SER A 196 6.42 21.33 2.10
C SER A 196 6.08 21.67 0.65
N ASP A 197 7.06 21.55 -0.25
CA ASP A 197 6.87 21.62 -1.70
C ASP A 197 6.20 20.34 -2.22
N ILE A 198 6.46 19.20 -1.55
CA ILE A 198 5.88 17.89 -1.83
C ILE A 198 5.47 17.27 -0.50
N VAL A 199 4.24 16.78 -0.43
CA VAL A 199 3.71 16.02 0.72
C VAL A 199 3.46 14.58 0.29
N SER A 200 3.93 13.61 1.08
CA SER A 200 3.75 12.18 0.78
C SER A 200 3.23 11.42 1.98
N LEU A 201 2.21 10.57 1.75
CA LEU A 201 1.48 9.86 2.80
C LEU A 201 1.98 8.43 2.94
N HIS A 202 2.40 8.04 4.17
CA HIS A 202 2.96 6.74 4.50
C HIS A 202 2.41 6.20 5.84
N LEU A 203 1.10 6.30 6.03
CA LEU A 203 0.40 5.94 7.27
C LEU A 203 -0.80 5.03 6.98
N PRO A 204 -1.27 4.24 7.96
CA PRO A 204 -2.46 3.41 7.80
C PRO A 204 -3.74 4.24 7.79
N LEU A 205 -4.79 3.71 7.15
CA LEU A 205 -6.15 4.24 7.24
C LEU A 205 -6.84 3.66 8.48
N ASN A 206 -7.37 4.54 9.31
CA ASN A 206 -8.25 4.24 10.43
C ASN A 206 -9.21 5.43 10.65
N GLU A 207 -10.05 5.38 11.68
CA GLU A 207 -11.02 6.45 11.98
C GLU A 207 -10.36 7.82 12.16
N SER A 208 -9.17 7.88 12.80
CA SER A 208 -8.45 9.14 13.05
C SER A 208 -7.67 9.68 11.84
N THR A 209 -7.45 8.85 10.84
CA THR A 209 -6.68 9.23 9.64
C THR A 209 -7.54 9.30 8.38
N ARG A 210 -8.82 8.91 8.44
CA ARG A 210 -9.76 9.08 7.34
C ARG A 210 -9.91 10.57 7.00
N HIS A 211 -9.72 10.89 5.70
CA HIS A 211 -9.73 12.26 5.17
C HIS A 211 -8.80 13.21 5.93
N LEU A 212 -7.66 12.67 6.45
CA LEU A 212 -6.62 13.48 7.09
C LEU A 212 -6.18 14.63 6.16
N ILE A 213 -6.14 14.37 4.85
CA ILE A 213 -5.95 15.37 3.82
C ILE A 213 -7.33 15.71 3.22
N GLY A 214 -8.03 16.58 3.90
CA GLY A 214 -9.30 17.16 3.51
C GLY A 214 -9.19 18.66 3.24
N PRO A 215 -10.32 19.39 3.15
CA PRO A 215 -10.34 20.82 2.76
C PRO A 215 -9.41 21.69 3.63
N ALA A 216 -9.44 21.49 4.95
CA ALA A 216 -8.61 22.28 5.87
C ALA A 216 -7.11 22.00 5.70
N SER A 217 -6.72 20.73 5.57
CA SER A 217 -5.33 20.33 5.38
C SER A 217 -4.81 20.80 4.02
N LEU A 218 -5.61 20.66 2.95
CA LEU A 218 -5.25 21.14 1.61
C LEU A 218 -5.04 22.66 1.59
N ALA A 219 -5.90 23.43 2.29
CA ALA A 219 -5.74 24.88 2.41
C ALA A 219 -4.48 25.29 3.20
N GLN A 220 -3.97 24.43 4.08
CA GLN A 220 -2.71 24.66 4.81
C GLN A 220 -1.46 24.29 3.99
N MET A 221 -1.59 23.53 2.92
CA MET A 221 -0.45 23.20 2.07
C MET A 221 0.15 24.46 1.45
N LYS A 222 1.44 24.41 1.16
CA LYS A 222 2.10 25.48 0.42
C LYS A 222 1.43 25.62 -0.97
N PRO A 223 1.03 26.85 -1.40
CA PRO A 223 0.45 27.03 -2.72
C PRO A 223 1.33 26.45 -3.82
N GLY A 224 0.76 25.64 -4.68
CA GLY A 224 1.49 24.93 -5.73
C GLY A 224 2.25 23.69 -5.27
N ALA A 225 2.00 23.18 -4.07
CA ALA A 225 2.57 21.93 -3.59
C ALA A 225 2.05 20.70 -4.36
N ILE A 226 2.78 19.61 -4.27
CA ILE A 226 2.44 18.31 -4.85
C ILE A 226 2.00 17.36 -3.74
N LEU A 227 0.93 16.60 -3.96
CA LEU A 227 0.48 15.54 -3.06
C LEU A 227 0.79 14.16 -3.65
N VAL A 228 1.36 13.25 -2.84
CA VAL A 228 1.58 11.84 -3.21
C VAL A 228 0.94 10.92 -2.18
N ASN A 229 0.12 9.97 -2.64
CA ASN A 229 -0.48 8.96 -1.79
C ASN A 229 -0.25 7.56 -2.35
N VAL A 230 0.56 6.77 -1.65
CA VAL A 230 0.84 5.35 -1.94
C VAL A 230 0.39 4.44 -0.78
N SER A 231 -0.48 4.96 0.09
CA SER A 231 -0.94 4.27 1.31
C SER A 231 -2.36 3.73 1.16
N ARG A 232 -3.37 4.59 1.36
CA ARG A 232 -4.80 4.26 1.23
C ARG A 232 -5.56 5.45 0.66
N GLY A 233 -6.52 5.19 -0.26
CA GLY A 233 -7.35 6.23 -0.87
C GLY A 233 -8.08 7.08 0.14
N GLY A 234 -8.75 6.46 1.12
CA GLY A 234 -9.52 7.14 2.14
C GLY A 234 -8.75 8.09 3.09
N LEU A 235 -7.41 8.23 2.94
CA LEU A 235 -6.63 9.28 3.63
C LEU A 235 -6.86 10.65 3.01
N VAL A 236 -7.29 10.72 1.75
CA VAL A 236 -7.51 11.94 0.99
C VAL A 236 -9.00 12.07 0.69
N ASP A 237 -9.56 13.24 0.91
CA ASP A 237 -10.86 13.62 0.38
C ASP A 237 -10.66 14.00 -1.10
N GLU A 238 -11.07 13.10 -2.01
CA GLU A 238 -10.85 13.28 -3.46
C GLU A 238 -11.63 14.48 -4.03
N ALA A 239 -12.80 14.80 -3.48
CA ALA A 239 -13.55 15.96 -3.90
C ALA A 239 -12.83 17.27 -3.52
N ALA A 240 -12.33 17.34 -2.30
CA ALA A 240 -11.54 18.48 -1.85
C ALA A 240 -10.20 18.59 -2.62
N LEU A 241 -9.57 17.45 -2.96
CA LEU A 241 -8.37 17.46 -3.81
C LEU A 241 -8.65 18.02 -5.20
N LEU A 242 -9.79 17.68 -5.82
CA LEU A 242 -10.19 18.22 -7.11
C LEU A 242 -10.33 19.77 -7.05
N GLU A 243 -10.99 20.29 -6.02
CA GLU A 243 -11.12 21.74 -5.82
C GLU A 243 -9.74 22.41 -5.62
N ALA A 244 -8.85 21.78 -4.85
CA ALA A 244 -7.50 22.28 -4.62
C ALA A 244 -6.63 22.27 -5.89
N LEU A 245 -6.81 21.28 -6.77
CA LEU A 245 -6.16 21.21 -8.08
C LEU A 245 -6.71 22.30 -9.03
N ASP A 246 -8.02 22.52 -9.04
CA ASP A 246 -8.68 23.51 -9.91
C ASP A 246 -8.30 24.94 -9.51
N SER A 247 -8.15 25.22 -8.23
CA SER A 247 -7.70 26.52 -7.72
C SER A 247 -6.19 26.74 -7.86
N GLY A 248 -5.41 25.71 -8.15
CA GLY A 248 -3.94 25.76 -8.16
C GLY A 248 -3.31 25.73 -6.76
N GLN A 249 -4.08 25.53 -5.71
CA GLN A 249 -3.57 25.33 -4.34
C GLN A 249 -2.68 24.09 -4.30
N VAL A 250 -3.08 23.01 -4.95
CA VAL A 250 -2.27 21.84 -5.25
C VAL A 250 -1.92 21.85 -6.74
N ARG A 251 -0.64 21.76 -7.06
CA ARG A 251 -0.14 21.79 -8.45
C ARG A 251 -0.43 20.50 -9.20
N GLY A 252 -0.40 19.37 -8.51
CA GLY A 252 -0.59 18.06 -9.08
C GLY A 252 -0.54 16.96 -8.01
N ALA A 253 -1.00 15.77 -8.37
CA ALA A 253 -1.02 14.64 -7.45
C ALA A 253 -0.53 13.34 -8.09
N GLY A 254 0.13 12.49 -7.27
CA GLY A 254 0.50 11.11 -7.60
C GLY A 254 -0.22 10.15 -6.67
N LEU A 255 -1.14 9.36 -7.20
CA LEU A 255 -2.03 8.51 -6.41
C LEU A 255 -1.89 7.05 -6.87
N ASP A 256 -1.40 6.17 -6.00
CA ASP A 256 -1.41 4.72 -6.28
C ASP A 256 -2.69 4.06 -5.73
N VAL A 257 -3.49 4.81 -5.01
CA VAL A 257 -4.70 4.36 -4.32
C VAL A 257 -5.81 5.41 -4.41
N THR A 258 -7.07 4.95 -4.48
CA THR A 258 -8.28 5.77 -4.58
C THR A 258 -9.36 5.28 -3.60
N ASP A 259 -10.45 6.03 -3.43
CA ASP A 259 -11.61 5.63 -2.64
C ASP A 259 -12.90 5.99 -3.42
N PRO A 260 -13.61 5.01 -4.05
CA PRO A 260 -13.39 3.55 -3.96
C PRO A 260 -12.16 3.05 -4.73
N GLU A 261 -11.77 1.80 -4.44
CA GLU A 261 -10.70 1.09 -5.14
C GLU A 261 -11.23 -0.24 -5.72
N PRO A 262 -11.09 -0.49 -7.04
CA PRO A 262 -10.48 0.42 -8.05
C PRO A 262 -11.31 1.69 -8.26
N ALA A 263 -10.63 2.75 -8.75
CA ALA A 263 -11.34 3.98 -9.13
C ALA A 263 -12.40 3.70 -10.20
N GLU A 264 -13.55 4.36 -10.09
CA GLU A 264 -14.58 4.31 -11.12
C GLU A 264 -14.09 5.00 -12.41
N ALA A 265 -14.54 4.51 -13.57
CA ALA A 265 -14.03 4.97 -14.86
C ALA A 265 -14.28 6.46 -15.14
N ASP A 266 -15.29 7.04 -14.51
CA ASP A 266 -15.66 8.47 -14.60
C ASP A 266 -15.02 9.33 -13.50
N ASN A 267 -14.18 8.76 -12.63
CA ASN A 267 -13.45 9.52 -11.63
C ASN A 267 -12.61 10.63 -12.30
N ALA A 268 -12.92 11.88 -11.97
CA ALA A 268 -12.33 13.05 -12.60
C ALA A 268 -10.79 13.10 -12.46
N LEU A 269 -10.22 12.54 -11.41
CA LEU A 269 -8.76 12.48 -11.20
C LEU A 269 -8.04 11.67 -12.30
N LEU A 270 -8.68 10.64 -12.87
CA LEU A 270 -8.10 9.81 -13.93
C LEU A 270 -7.88 10.61 -15.22
N HIS A 271 -8.73 11.60 -15.50
CA HIS A 271 -8.75 12.36 -16.74
C HIS A 271 -7.88 13.62 -16.71
N ARG A 272 -7.31 13.97 -15.55
CA ARG A 272 -6.44 15.14 -15.41
C ARG A 272 -5.03 14.85 -15.91
N THR A 273 -4.40 15.85 -16.52
CA THR A 273 -3.00 15.77 -16.98
C THR A 273 -1.99 16.10 -15.88
N ASP A 274 -2.41 16.78 -14.83
CA ASP A 274 -1.64 17.12 -13.64
C ASP A 274 -1.74 16.07 -12.52
N VAL A 275 -2.53 14.99 -12.74
CA VAL A 275 -2.66 13.88 -11.81
C VAL A 275 -2.22 12.57 -12.47
N ILE A 276 -1.41 11.79 -11.77
CA ILE A 276 -1.05 10.43 -12.15
C ILE A 276 -1.72 9.48 -11.16
N VAL A 277 -2.61 8.62 -11.68
CA VAL A 277 -3.25 7.55 -10.90
C VAL A 277 -2.73 6.22 -11.38
N THR A 278 -2.33 5.35 -10.47
CA THR A 278 -1.92 3.96 -10.73
C THR A 278 -2.78 2.99 -9.91
N PRO A 279 -3.09 1.79 -10.42
CA PRO A 279 -4.12 0.92 -9.82
C PRO A 279 -3.54 0.03 -8.70
N HIS A 280 -3.05 0.64 -7.61
CA HIS A 280 -2.46 0.01 -6.43
C HIS A 280 -1.34 -0.99 -6.80
N VAL A 281 -0.38 -0.52 -7.57
CA VAL A 281 0.74 -1.31 -8.09
C VAL A 281 2.09 -0.96 -7.47
N GLY A 282 2.12 -0.09 -6.47
CA GLY A 282 3.37 0.36 -5.86
C GLY A 282 4.29 -0.76 -5.39
N SER A 283 3.74 -1.91 -4.97
CA SER A 283 4.53 -3.09 -4.60
C SER A 283 4.76 -4.09 -5.74
N ALA A 284 4.24 -3.85 -6.94
CA ALA A 284 4.07 -4.84 -7.99
C ALA A 284 5.31 -5.13 -8.86
N SER A 285 6.51 -4.70 -8.46
CA SER A 285 7.75 -5.15 -9.11
C SER A 285 7.93 -6.67 -8.94
N TYR A 286 8.59 -7.34 -9.90
CA TYR A 286 8.83 -8.79 -9.77
C TYR A 286 9.55 -9.14 -8.45
N PRO A 287 10.66 -8.46 -8.07
CA PRO A 287 11.29 -8.71 -6.77
C PRO A 287 10.37 -8.40 -5.57
N GLY A 288 9.49 -7.38 -5.68
CA GLY A 288 8.51 -7.04 -4.65
C GLY A 288 7.48 -8.15 -4.46
N LYS A 289 6.86 -8.60 -5.55
CA LYS A 289 5.91 -9.73 -5.55
C LYS A 289 6.54 -10.99 -4.97
N ARG A 290 7.78 -11.31 -5.39
CA ARG A 290 8.52 -12.47 -4.90
C ARG A 290 8.76 -12.39 -3.38
N ARG A 291 9.23 -11.24 -2.86
CA ARG A 291 9.43 -11.06 -1.41
C ARG A 291 8.12 -11.22 -0.62
N ILE A 292 7.06 -10.56 -1.09
CA ILE A 292 5.74 -10.65 -0.44
C ILE A 292 5.27 -12.10 -0.38
N LEU A 293 5.31 -12.80 -1.51
CA LEU A 293 4.83 -14.17 -1.62
C LEU A 293 5.70 -15.14 -0.81
N SER A 294 7.03 -15.02 -0.89
CA SER A 294 7.94 -15.87 -0.10
C SER A 294 7.73 -15.69 1.41
N HIS A 295 7.54 -14.45 1.88
CA HIS A 295 7.26 -14.22 3.29
C HIS A 295 5.88 -14.75 3.69
N ALA A 296 4.87 -14.64 2.82
CA ALA A 296 3.54 -15.18 3.11
C ALA A 296 3.57 -16.71 3.19
N ILE A 297 4.25 -17.36 2.26
CA ILE A 297 4.42 -18.82 2.28
C ILE A 297 5.21 -19.25 3.53
N GLU A 298 6.26 -18.53 3.92
CA GLU A 298 7.03 -18.87 5.10
C GLU A 298 6.20 -18.72 6.39
N ASN A 299 5.42 -17.64 6.53
CA ASN A 299 4.48 -17.50 7.64
C ASN A 299 3.47 -18.66 7.69
N LEU A 300 2.92 -19.07 6.54
CA LEU A 300 2.04 -20.21 6.41
C LEU A 300 2.72 -21.52 6.85
N ARG A 301 3.93 -21.77 6.34
CA ARG A 301 4.73 -22.96 6.72
C ARG A 301 5.02 -23.03 8.22
N MET A 302 5.47 -21.91 8.80
CA MET A 302 5.71 -21.82 10.24
C MET A 302 4.43 -22.16 11.01
N THR A 303 3.31 -21.55 10.64
CA THR A 303 2.03 -21.79 11.31
C THR A 303 1.61 -23.26 11.24
N LEU A 304 1.66 -23.88 10.06
CA LEU A 304 1.29 -25.29 9.86
C LEU A 304 2.21 -26.27 10.61
N ARG A 305 3.46 -25.86 10.86
CA ARG A 305 4.41 -26.59 11.73
C ARG A 305 4.27 -26.24 13.21
N GLN A 306 3.25 -25.47 13.58
CA GLN A 306 3.02 -24.97 14.93
C GLN A 306 4.21 -24.17 15.51
N GLN A 307 4.95 -23.52 14.61
CA GLN A 307 6.00 -22.55 14.94
C GLN A 307 5.39 -21.15 14.83
N ARG A 308 5.38 -20.39 15.92
CA ARG A 308 4.73 -19.08 15.96
C ARG A 308 5.42 -18.08 15.03
N PRO A 309 4.74 -17.55 13.97
CA PRO A 309 5.31 -16.54 13.10
C PRO A 309 5.52 -15.22 13.82
N LYS A 310 6.56 -14.47 13.42
CA LYS A 310 6.85 -13.14 13.97
C LYS A 310 5.68 -12.16 13.74
N HIS A 311 4.99 -12.28 12.61
CA HIS A 311 3.97 -11.36 12.18
C HIS A 311 2.56 -11.97 12.27
N LEU A 312 2.24 -12.56 13.43
CA LEU A 312 0.91 -13.04 13.77
C LEU A 312 0.05 -11.86 14.26
N LEU A 313 -1.10 -11.61 13.59
CA LEU A 313 -1.99 -10.48 13.87
C LEU A 313 -2.97 -10.76 15.03
N ASN A 314 -3.36 -12.02 15.24
CA ASN A 314 -4.30 -12.42 16.26
C ASN A 314 -3.72 -13.49 17.22
N PRO A 315 -2.76 -13.11 18.08
CA PRO A 315 -2.07 -14.02 18.98
C PRO A 315 -3.00 -14.81 19.91
N GLU A 316 -4.20 -14.31 20.18
CA GLU A 316 -5.24 -14.96 21.01
C GLU A 316 -5.78 -16.23 20.36
N ALA A 317 -5.71 -16.35 19.03
CA ALA A 317 -6.15 -17.54 18.30
C ALA A 317 -5.13 -18.68 18.33
N TRP A 318 -3.87 -18.42 18.72
CA TRP A 318 -2.74 -19.32 18.49
C TRP A 318 -2.94 -20.73 19.01
N GLU A 319 -3.32 -20.90 20.27
CA GLU A 319 -3.52 -22.21 20.91
C GLU A 319 -4.64 -23.02 20.19
N ARG A 320 -5.73 -22.34 19.83
CA ARG A 320 -6.84 -22.98 19.09
C ARG A 320 -6.43 -23.33 17.68
N ALA A 321 -5.65 -22.49 17.01
CA ALA A 321 -5.13 -22.76 15.68
C ALA A 321 -4.21 -24.00 15.69
N CYS A 322 -3.28 -24.08 16.63
CA CYS A 322 -2.42 -25.26 16.81
C CYS A 322 -3.23 -26.54 17.04
N ALA A 323 -4.25 -26.50 17.90
CA ALA A 323 -5.11 -27.67 18.16
C ALA A 323 -5.92 -28.11 16.92
N ARG A 324 -6.39 -27.14 16.07
CA ARG A 324 -7.06 -27.44 14.79
C ARG A 324 -6.09 -28.05 13.79
N ILE A 325 -4.89 -27.46 13.64
CA ILE A 325 -3.84 -27.96 12.74
C ILE A 325 -3.45 -29.40 13.11
N SER A 326 -3.27 -29.72 14.41
CA SER A 326 -2.96 -31.08 14.86
C SER A 326 -4.02 -32.11 14.53
N ARG A 327 -5.30 -31.72 14.38
CA ARG A 327 -6.40 -32.62 14.02
C ARG A 327 -6.50 -32.82 12.50
N ALA A 328 -6.03 -31.86 11.71
CA ALA A 328 -6.10 -31.85 10.25
C ALA A 328 -4.85 -32.48 9.59
N ALA A 329 -3.74 -32.63 10.33
CA ALA A 329 -2.48 -33.22 9.86
C ALA A 329 -2.54 -34.73 9.83
#